data_d32257122a6130676d61632cfafc2560
#
_entry.id   d32257122a6130676d61632cfafc2560
#
_cell.length_a   1.000
_cell.length_b   1.000
_cell.length_c   1.000
_cell.angle_alpha   90.00
_cell.angle_beta   90.00
_cell.angle_gamma   90.00
#
_symmetry.space_group_name_H-M   'P 1'
#
loop_
_entity.id
_entity.type
_entity.pdbx_description
1 polymer ?
#
loop_
_entity_poly.entity_id
_entity_poly.type
_entity_poly.pdbx_seq_one_letter_code
_entity_poly.pdbx_strand_id
1 'polypeptide(L)'
;MGLLDVTNLKFGYLDEILLNNVNFVLLPNDHIGIVGANGTGKSTFMNLIAHRLTPDSGDIVWDKNISFSYLDQHLKIFDELTIKEYLYDVYKDLFQKEEEMNKLYDSLNDLDPSFYDKVLNKASNIQEYLEQNDFYMIKSKITNIINGLGITSDHNHLIRDLSSGQRAKVFLGKMLLEENDVLLLDEPTNFLDSMHVEWLSKFLVNYPHPYIIISHDSKFLNEVSNVIYELNNKTMTRYKGNYEKFLLLKKEKDKRYEQEYLAQQKYIKKTEEFINKNIVRASTTKRAQSRQKELAKVERLAKPTEDRHYDFIFPFSNSFNSEALITKKLVIGYTSPLLKPIDMRIHFGERFVILGPNGIGKSTFLKTILGIIPKLDGYIKLPFYNKILYFEQEYTGDMNITPIDYFRIKYPLFDDKKIRTILGRYGISQDLPMKKFSELSGGEITKTRFALLTVESSNLLILDEPTNHLDKEAKIAMNKALDNYPGTIILVTHEKDFYKNLKMTEIKFEK
;
A
#
# COMPACT_ATOMS: atom_id res chain seq x y z
N MET A 1 -16.98 -16.22 -20.78
CA MET A 1 -15.59 -15.80 -21.00
C MET A 1 -15.30 -14.73 -19.99
N GLY A 2 -14.14 -14.77 -19.34
CA GLY A 2 -13.72 -13.68 -18.45
C GLY A 2 -13.32 -12.46 -19.27
N LEU A 3 -13.33 -11.30 -18.64
CA LEU A 3 -12.76 -10.06 -19.24
C LEU A 3 -11.23 -10.16 -19.29
N LEU A 4 -10.64 -10.86 -18.32
CA LEU A 4 -9.23 -11.23 -18.24
C LEU A 4 -9.12 -12.69 -17.82
N ASP A 5 -8.42 -13.50 -18.60
CA ASP A 5 -8.07 -14.87 -18.29
C ASP A 5 -6.54 -15.03 -18.24
N VAL A 6 -6.03 -15.47 -17.08
CA VAL A 6 -4.60 -15.77 -16.88
C VAL A 6 -4.45 -17.24 -16.58
N THR A 7 -3.61 -17.94 -17.36
CA THR A 7 -3.42 -19.39 -17.23
C THR A 7 -1.96 -19.77 -17.09
N ASN A 8 -1.66 -20.59 -16.07
CA ASN A 8 -0.33 -21.17 -15.80
C ASN A 8 0.81 -20.14 -15.78
N LEU A 9 0.52 -18.90 -15.32
CA LEU A 9 1.46 -17.80 -15.33
C LEU A 9 2.66 -18.08 -14.43
N LYS A 10 3.85 -17.90 -14.98
CA LYS A 10 5.12 -17.99 -14.26
C LYS A 10 5.94 -16.73 -14.51
N PHE A 11 6.52 -16.20 -13.43
CA PHE A 11 7.42 -15.06 -13.51
C PHE A 11 8.39 -15.04 -12.34
N GLY A 12 9.64 -14.61 -12.59
CA GLY A 12 10.65 -14.38 -11.58
C GLY A 12 11.62 -13.27 -11.98
N TYR A 13 12.34 -12.74 -11.01
CA TYR A 13 13.47 -11.84 -11.24
C TYR A 13 14.77 -12.64 -11.04
N LEU A 14 15.64 -12.66 -12.05
CA LEU A 14 16.89 -13.42 -12.03
C LEU A 14 16.62 -14.89 -11.62
N ASP A 15 17.13 -15.33 -10.47
CA ASP A 15 16.98 -16.71 -9.97
C ASP A 15 15.80 -16.90 -9.00
N GLU A 16 15.06 -15.82 -8.66
CA GLU A 16 13.95 -15.87 -7.70
C GLU A 16 12.59 -15.92 -8.42
N ILE A 17 11.93 -17.08 -8.37
CA ILE A 17 10.57 -17.24 -8.89
C ILE A 17 9.60 -16.58 -7.90
N LEU A 18 8.82 -15.60 -8.37
CA LEU A 18 7.78 -14.93 -7.58
C LEU A 18 6.39 -15.53 -7.80
N LEU A 19 6.07 -15.86 -9.04
CA LEU A 19 4.79 -16.44 -9.45
C LEU A 19 5.07 -17.78 -10.10
N ASN A 20 4.29 -18.80 -9.73
CA ASN A 20 4.45 -20.14 -10.29
C ASN A 20 3.08 -20.81 -10.46
N ASN A 21 2.71 -21.09 -11.70
CA ASN A 21 1.42 -21.69 -12.05
C ASN A 21 0.21 -20.90 -11.52
N VAL A 22 0.26 -19.57 -11.70
CA VAL A 22 -0.82 -18.70 -11.28
C VAL A 22 -1.95 -18.75 -12.31
N ASN A 23 -3.18 -18.98 -11.81
CA ASN A 23 -4.40 -18.92 -12.59
C ASN A 23 -5.31 -17.83 -11.98
N PHE A 24 -5.85 -16.96 -12.84
CA PHE A 24 -6.66 -15.83 -12.42
C PHE A 24 -7.71 -15.51 -13.48
N VAL A 25 -8.91 -15.16 -13.05
CA VAL A 25 -10.02 -14.80 -13.93
C VAL A 25 -10.72 -13.56 -13.37
N LEU A 26 -10.98 -12.58 -14.24
CA LEU A 26 -11.80 -11.40 -13.95
C LEU A 26 -13.13 -11.56 -14.70
N LEU A 27 -14.24 -11.54 -13.96
CA LEU A 27 -15.59 -11.57 -14.53
C LEU A 27 -16.22 -10.17 -14.53
N PRO A 28 -17.24 -9.89 -15.37
CA PRO A 28 -17.84 -8.56 -15.52
C PRO A 28 -18.35 -7.89 -14.23
N ASN A 29 -18.72 -8.67 -13.22
CA ASN A 29 -19.23 -8.17 -11.95
C ASN A 29 -18.25 -8.40 -10.78
N ASP A 30 -17.00 -8.71 -11.08
CA ASP A 30 -16.00 -8.96 -10.05
C ASP A 30 -15.36 -7.64 -9.59
N HIS A 31 -15.48 -7.36 -8.31
CA HIS A 31 -14.72 -6.35 -7.59
C HIS A 31 -13.65 -7.08 -6.78
N ILE A 32 -12.44 -7.18 -7.33
CA ILE A 32 -11.40 -8.06 -6.82
C ILE A 32 -10.45 -7.33 -5.89
N GLY A 33 -10.29 -7.86 -4.66
CA GLY A 33 -9.17 -7.51 -3.78
C GLY A 33 -8.05 -8.54 -3.90
N ILE A 34 -6.82 -8.11 -4.17
CA ILE A 34 -5.63 -8.99 -4.12
C ILE A 34 -4.91 -8.76 -2.80
N VAL A 35 -4.75 -9.86 -2.04
CA VAL A 35 -4.12 -9.85 -0.72
C VAL A 35 -2.94 -10.82 -0.66
N GLY A 36 -2.00 -10.57 0.24
CA GLY A 36 -0.81 -11.39 0.46
C GLY A 36 0.26 -10.61 1.21
N ALA A 37 1.26 -11.29 1.76
CA ALA A 37 2.37 -10.65 2.45
C ALA A 37 3.15 -9.69 1.52
N ASN A 38 3.92 -8.76 2.10
CA ASN A 38 4.79 -7.89 1.30
C ASN A 38 5.88 -8.72 0.62
N GLY A 39 6.24 -8.33 -0.61
CA GLY A 39 7.23 -9.06 -1.42
C GLY A 39 6.72 -10.35 -2.08
N THR A 40 5.44 -10.71 -1.97
CA THR A 40 4.91 -11.92 -2.62
C THR A 40 4.69 -11.79 -4.13
N GLY A 41 4.82 -10.56 -4.69
CA GLY A 41 4.64 -10.35 -6.13
C GLY A 41 3.28 -9.76 -6.54
N LYS A 42 2.51 -9.15 -5.63
CA LYS A 42 1.20 -8.53 -5.93
C LYS A 42 1.31 -7.45 -7.01
N SER A 43 2.17 -6.44 -6.81
CA SER A 43 2.39 -5.37 -7.79
C SER A 43 3.05 -5.89 -9.07
N THR A 44 3.90 -6.94 -8.96
CA THR A 44 4.46 -7.62 -10.13
C THR A 44 3.35 -8.27 -10.96
N PHE A 45 2.39 -8.93 -10.32
CA PHE A 45 1.23 -9.49 -11.01
C PHE A 45 0.40 -8.40 -11.72
N MET A 46 0.16 -7.25 -11.04
CA MET A 46 -0.52 -6.11 -11.67
C MET A 46 0.24 -5.59 -12.90
N ASN A 47 1.57 -5.47 -12.82
CA ASN A 47 2.39 -5.06 -13.97
C ASN A 47 2.36 -6.07 -15.12
N LEU A 48 2.28 -7.37 -14.83
CA LEU A 48 2.14 -8.42 -15.84
C LEU A 48 0.79 -8.32 -16.58
N ILE A 49 -0.32 -8.23 -15.86
CA ILE A 49 -1.65 -8.09 -16.48
C ILE A 49 -1.83 -6.75 -17.18
N ALA A 50 -1.12 -5.71 -16.76
CA ALA A 50 -1.07 -4.41 -17.45
C ALA A 50 -0.08 -4.38 -18.65
N HIS A 51 0.50 -5.53 -19.04
CA HIS A 51 1.47 -5.67 -20.12
C HIS A 51 2.73 -4.79 -20.00
N ARG A 52 3.11 -4.41 -18.76
CA ARG A 52 4.36 -3.68 -18.48
C ARG A 52 5.55 -4.60 -18.27
N LEU A 53 5.28 -5.86 -17.91
CA LEU A 53 6.25 -6.94 -17.81
C LEU A 53 5.82 -8.09 -18.68
N THR A 54 6.78 -8.85 -19.21
CA THR A 54 6.54 -10.06 -19.99
C THR A 54 6.70 -11.28 -19.08
N PRO A 55 5.73 -12.21 -19.03
CA PRO A 55 5.86 -13.43 -18.24
C PRO A 55 6.92 -14.37 -18.80
N ASP A 56 7.52 -15.20 -17.93
CA ASP A 56 8.45 -16.26 -18.35
C ASP A 56 7.71 -17.39 -19.07
N SER A 57 6.49 -17.69 -18.64
CA SER A 57 5.59 -18.65 -19.30
C SER A 57 4.15 -18.44 -18.83
N GLY A 58 3.19 -19.04 -19.55
CA GLY A 58 1.76 -18.87 -19.33
C GLY A 58 1.17 -17.77 -20.20
N ASP A 59 -0.15 -17.66 -20.19
CA ASP A 59 -0.88 -16.76 -21.06
C ASP A 59 -1.68 -15.74 -20.25
N ILE A 60 -1.71 -14.49 -20.73
CA ILE A 60 -2.52 -13.39 -20.22
C ILE A 60 -3.38 -12.92 -21.39
N VAL A 61 -4.69 -13.15 -21.31
CA VAL A 61 -5.62 -12.86 -22.38
C VAL A 61 -6.71 -11.92 -21.89
N TRP A 62 -6.70 -10.68 -22.40
CA TRP A 62 -7.78 -9.72 -22.25
C TRP A 62 -8.81 -9.93 -23.36
N ASP A 63 -10.08 -9.68 -23.09
CA ASP A 63 -11.09 -9.59 -24.13
C ASP A 63 -10.73 -8.43 -25.09
N LYS A 64 -11.01 -8.61 -26.40
CA LYS A 64 -10.46 -7.77 -27.47
C LYS A 64 -10.87 -6.29 -27.43
N ASN A 65 -11.98 -5.97 -26.76
CA ASN A 65 -12.55 -4.62 -26.75
C ASN A 65 -12.50 -3.97 -25.35
N ILE A 66 -11.72 -4.52 -24.42
CA ILE A 66 -11.66 -4.00 -23.06
C ILE A 66 -10.58 -2.93 -22.92
N SER A 67 -10.99 -1.76 -22.47
CA SER A 67 -10.10 -0.69 -22.01
C SER A 67 -9.79 -0.86 -20.52
N PHE A 68 -8.55 -0.65 -20.12
CA PHE A 68 -8.20 -0.65 -18.68
C PHE A 68 -7.24 0.49 -18.36
N SER A 69 -7.37 1.05 -17.16
CA SER A 69 -6.42 2.01 -16.58
C SER A 69 -5.66 1.37 -15.42
N TYR A 70 -4.39 1.70 -15.28
CA TYR A 70 -3.54 1.21 -14.20
C TYR A 70 -2.90 2.36 -13.41
N LEU A 71 -3.25 2.47 -12.14
CA LEU A 71 -2.61 3.38 -11.19
C LEU A 71 -1.32 2.74 -10.68
N ASP A 72 -0.18 3.21 -11.18
CA ASP A 72 1.17 2.83 -10.74
C ASP A 72 1.75 3.87 -9.79
N GLN A 73 2.55 3.40 -8.84
CA GLN A 73 3.30 4.27 -7.92
C GLN A 73 4.44 5.05 -8.61
N HIS A 74 4.88 4.64 -9.82
CA HIS A 74 6.04 5.19 -10.55
C HIS A 74 5.67 5.82 -11.90
N LEU A 75 4.65 6.69 -11.92
CA LEU A 75 4.17 7.31 -13.15
C LEU A 75 5.21 8.24 -13.80
N LYS A 76 5.41 8.06 -15.11
CA LYS A 76 6.10 9.04 -15.96
C LYS A 76 5.26 10.32 -16.03
N ILE A 77 5.89 11.43 -15.76
CA ILE A 77 5.28 12.72 -15.46
C ILE A 77 4.99 13.44 -16.77
N PHE A 78 3.76 13.89 -16.95
CA PHE A 78 3.42 14.98 -17.89
C PHE A 78 3.69 16.30 -17.18
N ASP A 79 4.99 16.71 -17.17
CA ASP A 79 5.51 17.78 -16.30
C ASP A 79 5.00 19.19 -16.62
N GLU A 80 4.39 19.39 -17.79
CA GLU A 80 4.08 20.72 -18.32
C GLU A 80 2.60 21.11 -18.21
N LEU A 81 1.71 20.17 -17.79
CA LEU A 81 0.29 20.43 -17.67
C LEU A 81 -0.07 20.91 -16.26
N THR A 82 -1.06 21.80 -16.20
CA THR A 82 -1.73 22.13 -14.93
C THR A 82 -2.67 21.00 -14.51
N ILE A 83 -3.02 20.94 -13.23
CA ILE A 83 -4.01 19.97 -12.69
C ILE A 83 -5.32 20.07 -13.51
N LYS A 84 -5.77 21.29 -13.78
CA LYS A 84 -6.99 21.53 -14.56
C LYS A 84 -6.88 20.96 -15.96
N GLU A 85 -5.86 21.32 -16.71
CA GLU A 85 -5.66 20.82 -18.08
C GLU A 85 -5.60 19.30 -18.11
N TYR A 86 -4.91 18.68 -17.18
CA TYR A 86 -4.75 17.23 -17.10
C TYR A 86 -6.07 16.50 -16.84
N LEU A 87 -6.94 17.01 -15.96
CA LEU A 87 -8.25 16.41 -15.69
C LEU A 87 -9.25 16.67 -16.82
N TYR A 88 -9.21 17.86 -17.44
CA TYR A 88 -10.08 18.20 -18.56
C TYR A 88 -9.68 17.50 -19.86
N ASP A 89 -8.43 17.05 -19.99
CA ASP A 89 -7.94 16.32 -21.17
C ASP A 89 -8.74 15.03 -21.45
N VAL A 90 -9.30 14.40 -20.41
CA VAL A 90 -10.20 13.22 -20.53
C VAL A 90 -11.38 13.53 -21.48
N TYR A 91 -11.87 14.75 -21.48
CA TYR A 91 -13.05 15.18 -22.21
C TYR A 91 -12.71 16.06 -23.43
N LYS A 92 -11.44 16.05 -23.87
CA LYS A 92 -10.95 16.90 -24.95
C LYS A 92 -11.81 16.82 -26.22
N ASP A 93 -12.20 15.60 -26.59
CA ASP A 93 -13.02 15.39 -27.82
C ASP A 93 -14.40 16.01 -27.69
N LEU A 94 -15.00 15.99 -26.48
CA LEU A 94 -16.30 16.63 -26.24
C LEU A 94 -16.20 18.17 -26.30
N PHE A 95 -15.13 18.73 -25.74
CA PHE A 95 -14.87 20.18 -25.85
C PHE A 95 -14.59 20.62 -27.27
N GLN A 96 -13.89 19.81 -28.07
CA GLN A 96 -13.72 20.07 -29.49
C GLN A 96 -15.07 20.07 -30.27
N LYS A 97 -15.96 19.15 -29.90
CA LYS A 97 -17.33 19.10 -30.48
C LYS A 97 -18.18 20.31 -30.09
N GLU A 98 -18.09 20.77 -28.83
CA GLU A 98 -18.75 22.01 -28.41
C GLU A 98 -18.21 23.21 -29.21
N GLU A 99 -16.89 23.31 -29.38
CA GLU A 99 -16.29 24.38 -30.18
C GLU A 99 -16.75 24.33 -31.65
N GLU A 100 -16.85 23.12 -32.23
CA GLU A 100 -17.40 22.92 -33.58
C GLU A 100 -18.87 23.41 -33.66
N MET A 101 -19.67 23.05 -32.66
CA MET A 101 -21.06 23.49 -32.56
C MET A 101 -21.17 25.01 -32.47
N ASN A 102 -20.37 25.64 -31.61
CA ASN A 102 -20.38 27.11 -31.46
C ASN A 102 -19.96 27.82 -32.77
N LYS A 103 -18.91 27.33 -33.46
CA LYS A 103 -18.51 27.84 -34.76
C LYS A 103 -19.62 27.74 -35.83
N LEU A 104 -20.43 26.67 -35.78
CA LEU A 104 -21.58 26.53 -36.66
C LEU A 104 -22.66 27.59 -36.37
N TYR A 105 -22.95 27.86 -35.09
CA TYR A 105 -23.89 28.92 -34.70
C TYR A 105 -23.36 30.31 -35.10
N ASP A 106 -22.08 30.59 -34.86
CA ASP A 106 -21.48 31.88 -35.24
C ASP A 106 -21.50 32.09 -36.74
N SER A 107 -21.33 31.05 -37.55
CA SER A 107 -21.34 31.11 -39.00
C SER A 107 -22.73 31.51 -39.58
N LEU A 108 -23.80 31.34 -38.82
CA LEU A 108 -25.15 31.73 -39.28
C LEU A 108 -25.27 33.24 -39.52
N ASN A 109 -24.44 34.06 -38.85
CA ASN A 109 -24.47 35.51 -39.03
C ASN A 109 -24.03 35.96 -40.44
N ASP A 110 -23.21 35.17 -41.12
CA ASP A 110 -22.56 35.51 -42.39
C ASP A 110 -23.07 34.63 -43.57
N LEU A 111 -24.03 33.72 -43.33
CA LEU A 111 -24.53 32.76 -44.32
C LEU A 111 -25.83 33.23 -44.98
N ASP A 112 -26.05 32.80 -46.23
CA ASP A 112 -27.34 32.94 -46.89
C ASP A 112 -28.41 32.09 -46.19
N PRO A 113 -29.64 32.62 -45.97
CA PRO A 113 -30.73 31.92 -45.29
C PRO A 113 -31.07 30.54 -45.86
N SER A 114 -30.79 30.29 -47.15
CA SER A 114 -30.99 28.97 -47.77
C SER A 114 -30.13 27.83 -47.18
N PHE A 115 -29.06 28.15 -46.45
CA PHE A 115 -28.18 27.17 -45.81
C PHE A 115 -28.47 27.00 -44.33
N TYR A 116 -29.34 27.79 -43.70
CA TYR A 116 -29.59 27.76 -42.26
C TYR A 116 -30.05 26.40 -41.78
N ASP A 117 -31.00 25.77 -42.46
CA ASP A 117 -31.52 24.45 -42.05
C ASP A 117 -30.42 23.40 -42.00
N LYS A 118 -29.48 23.43 -42.95
CA LYS A 118 -28.37 22.48 -42.99
C LYS A 118 -27.40 22.69 -41.84
N VAL A 119 -27.08 23.93 -41.50
CA VAL A 119 -26.17 24.28 -40.41
C VAL A 119 -26.81 23.99 -39.06
N LEU A 120 -28.08 24.37 -38.88
CA LEU A 120 -28.84 24.09 -37.65
C LEU A 120 -29.00 22.59 -37.39
N ASN A 121 -29.30 21.79 -38.43
CA ASN A 121 -29.37 20.34 -38.29
C ASN A 121 -28.01 19.74 -37.84
N LYS A 122 -26.91 20.24 -38.42
CA LYS A 122 -25.57 19.77 -38.00
C LYS A 122 -25.27 20.17 -36.57
N ALA A 123 -25.56 21.38 -36.15
CA ALA A 123 -25.37 21.85 -34.76
C ALA A 123 -26.25 21.07 -33.77
N SER A 124 -27.53 20.80 -34.15
CA SER A 124 -28.43 19.99 -33.32
C SER A 124 -27.93 18.57 -33.12
N ASN A 125 -27.38 17.92 -34.15
CA ASN A 125 -26.79 16.58 -34.01
C ASN A 125 -25.58 16.57 -33.06
N ILE A 126 -24.76 17.63 -33.12
CA ILE A 126 -23.64 17.75 -32.17
C ILE A 126 -24.15 17.99 -30.74
N GLN A 127 -25.17 18.83 -30.58
CA GLN A 127 -25.79 19.07 -29.27
C GLN A 127 -26.35 17.77 -28.68
N GLU A 128 -27.08 16.99 -29.44
CA GLU A 128 -27.62 15.71 -29.03
C GLU A 128 -26.49 14.75 -28.61
N TYR A 129 -25.40 14.70 -29.38
CA TYR A 129 -24.20 13.91 -29.02
C TYR A 129 -23.59 14.37 -27.72
N LEU A 130 -23.46 15.69 -27.48
CA LEU A 130 -22.94 16.24 -26.23
C LEU A 130 -23.85 15.93 -25.03
N GLU A 131 -25.18 15.99 -25.19
CA GLU A 131 -26.16 15.62 -24.17
C GLU A 131 -26.09 14.14 -23.82
N GLN A 132 -26.01 13.26 -24.82
CA GLN A 132 -25.87 11.79 -24.61
C GLN A 132 -24.57 11.40 -23.90
N ASN A 133 -23.53 12.24 -23.99
CA ASN A 133 -22.24 12.03 -23.32
C ASN A 133 -22.06 12.86 -22.04
N ASP A 134 -23.15 13.32 -21.42
CA ASP A 134 -23.16 14.08 -20.16
C ASP A 134 -22.23 15.31 -20.13
N PHE A 135 -22.01 15.95 -21.31
CA PHE A 135 -21.06 17.06 -21.45
C PHE A 135 -21.29 18.17 -20.41
N TYR A 136 -22.52 18.56 -20.16
CA TYR A 136 -22.86 19.63 -19.22
C TYR A 136 -22.61 19.25 -17.75
N MET A 137 -22.41 17.97 -17.45
CA MET A 137 -22.07 17.47 -16.10
C MET A 137 -20.56 17.37 -15.85
N ILE A 138 -19.71 17.54 -16.88
CA ILE A 138 -18.25 17.36 -16.78
C ILE A 138 -17.65 18.18 -15.64
N LYS A 139 -18.00 19.47 -15.54
CA LYS A 139 -17.48 20.35 -14.48
C LYS A 139 -17.86 19.84 -13.09
N SER A 140 -19.07 19.32 -12.94
CA SER A 140 -19.55 18.76 -11.69
C SER A 140 -18.82 17.42 -11.37
N LYS A 141 -18.66 16.54 -12.37
CA LYS A 141 -17.90 15.29 -12.24
C LYS A 141 -16.47 15.57 -11.77
N ILE A 142 -15.75 16.49 -12.43
CA ILE A 142 -14.38 16.88 -12.05
C ILE A 142 -14.33 17.48 -10.65
N THR A 143 -15.26 18.40 -10.31
CA THR A 143 -15.30 19.02 -8.98
C THR A 143 -15.54 17.99 -7.88
N ASN A 144 -16.42 17.01 -8.12
CA ASN A 144 -16.68 15.92 -7.18
C ASN A 144 -15.42 15.07 -6.93
N ILE A 145 -14.68 14.72 -7.97
CA ILE A 145 -13.40 13.97 -7.87
C ILE A 145 -12.35 14.79 -7.10
N ILE A 146 -12.18 16.06 -7.44
CA ILE A 146 -11.22 16.95 -6.77
C ILE A 146 -11.50 17.05 -5.27
N ASN A 147 -12.76 17.30 -4.90
CA ASN A 147 -13.16 17.40 -3.51
C ASN A 147 -13.06 16.04 -2.80
N GLY A 148 -13.50 14.98 -3.45
CA GLY A 148 -13.50 13.63 -2.92
C GLY A 148 -12.11 13.08 -2.62
N LEU A 149 -11.14 13.36 -3.47
CA LEU A 149 -9.74 12.96 -3.27
C LEU A 149 -8.93 13.98 -2.44
N GLY A 150 -9.52 15.13 -2.09
CA GLY A 150 -8.83 16.20 -1.35
C GLY A 150 -7.67 16.80 -2.13
N ILE A 151 -7.89 17.09 -3.41
CA ILE A 151 -6.93 17.82 -4.23
C ILE A 151 -7.08 19.30 -3.87
N THR A 152 -6.27 19.79 -2.92
CA THR A 152 -6.38 21.13 -2.35
C THR A 152 -5.50 22.18 -3.04
N SER A 153 -4.66 21.77 -3.98
CA SER A 153 -3.76 22.67 -4.71
C SER A 153 -4.58 23.61 -5.60
N ASP A 154 -4.06 24.81 -5.83
CA ASP A 154 -4.58 25.65 -6.90
C ASP A 154 -4.53 24.85 -8.22
N HIS A 155 -5.69 24.71 -8.87
CA HIS A 155 -5.83 23.87 -10.08
C HIS A 155 -4.97 24.37 -11.26
N ASN A 156 -4.40 25.59 -11.15
CA ASN A 156 -3.46 26.14 -12.12
C ASN A 156 -1.99 25.76 -11.81
N HIS A 157 -1.71 25.06 -10.70
CA HIS A 157 -0.36 24.55 -10.44
C HIS A 157 0.01 23.46 -11.43
N LEU A 158 1.29 23.48 -11.85
CA LEU A 158 1.86 22.45 -12.71
C LEU A 158 2.00 21.14 -11.92
N ILE A 159 1.74 20.03 -12.59
CA ILE A 159 1.84 18.69 -11.97
C ILE A 159 3.23 18.42 -11.42
N ARG A 160 4.28 18.92 -12.06
CA ARG A 160 5.68 18.77 -11.61
C ARG A 160 5.95 19.37 -10.24
N ASP A 161 5.22 20.43 -9.86
CA ASP A 161 5.43 21.16 -8.61
C ASP A 161 4.70 20.51 -7.40
N LEU A 162 3.91 19.46 -7.67
CA LEU A 162 3.18 18.71 -6.66
C LEU A 162 4.07 17.72 -5.93
N SER A 163 3.77 17.46 -4.65
CA SER A 163 4.35 16.34 -3.93
C SER A 163 3.95 14.99 -4.54
N SER A 164 4.70 13.91 -4.27
CA SER A 164 4.38 12.56 -4.77
C SER A 164 2.94 12.13 -4.43
N GLY A 165 2.49 12.40 -3.20
CA GLY A 165 1.13 12.10 -2.78
C GLY A 165 0.07 12.93 -3.47
N GLN A 166 0.32 14.22 -3.71
CA GLN A 166 -0.60 15.08 -4.46
C GLN A 166 -0.71 14.65 -5.92
N ARG A 167 0.42 14.32 -6.56
CA ARG A 167 0.45 13.77 -7.92
C ARG A 167 -0.38 12.48 -8.02
N ALA A 168 -0.18 11.55 -7.09
CA ALA A 168 -0.93 10.30 -7.07
C ALA A 168 -2.46 10.54 -6.98
N LYS A 169 -2.92 11.53 -6.20
CA LYS A 169 -4.33 11.93 -6.15
C LYS A 169 -4.86 12.44 -7.50
N VAL A 170 -4.07 13.27 -8.18
CA VAL A 170 -4.45 13.82 -9.49
C VAL A 170 -4.53 12.71 -10.54
N PHE A 171 -3.58 11.78 -10.54
CA PHE A 171 -3.60 10.64 -11.45
C PHE A 171 -4.76 9.69 -11.18
N LEU A 172 -5.03 9.38 -9.91
CA LEU A 172 -6.21 8.62 -9.52
C LEU A 172 -7.48 9.35 -9.99
N GLY A 173 -7.54 10.67 -9.81
CA GLY A 173 -8.66 11.48 -10.27
C GLY A 173 -8.93 11.36 -11.78
N LYS A 174 -7.88 11.48 -12.61
CA LYS A 174 -8.02 11.29 -14.07
C LYS A 174 -8.52 9.90 -14.41
N MET A 175 -7.94 8.87 -13.79
CA MET A 175 -8.31 7.48 -14.02
C MET A 175 -9.77 7.19 -13.67
N LEU A 176 -10.29 7.80 -12.58
CA LEU A 176 -11.71 7.67 -12.22
C LEU A 176 -12.64 8.41 -13.16
N LEU A 177 -12.17 9.48 -13.83
CA LEU A 177 -12.92 10.25 -14.84
C LEU A 177 -12.96 9.55 -16.21
N GLU A 178 -11.95 8.74 -16.54
CA GLU A 178 -11.86 8.04 -17.82
C GLU A 178 -12.92 6.95 -18.00
N GLU A 179 -13.57 6.52 -16.90
CA GLU A 179 -14.63 5.50 -16.90
C GLU A 179 -14.29 4.26 -17.74
N ASN A 180 -13.02 3.80 -17.68
CA ASN A 180 -12.55 2.61 -18.40
C ASN A 180 -13.30 1.33 -17.96
N ASP A 181 -13.35 0.32 -18.84
CA ASP A 181 -14.04 -0.96 -18.59
C ASP A 181 -13.45 -1.73 -17.40
N VAL A 182 -12.18 -1.52 -17.07
CA VAL A 182 -11.53 -2.12 -15.90
C VAL A 182 -10.57 -1.14 -15.24
N LEU A 183 -10.61 -1.05 -13.90
CA LEU A 183 -9.63 -0.30 -13.12
C LEU A 183 -8.64 -1.26 -12.43
N LEU A 184 -7.34 -0.94 -12.53
CA LEU A 184 -6.26 -1.61 -11.82
C LEU A 184 -5.65 -0.63 -10.81
N LEU A 185 -5.87 -0.87 -9.50
CA LEU A 185 -5.50 0.04 -8.42
C LEU A 185 -4.47 -0.62 -7.49
N ASP A 186 -3.23 -0.13 -7.49
CA ASP A 186 -2.19 -0.61 -6.58
C ASP A 186 -2.01 0.37 -5.42
N GLU A 187 -2.43 -0.05 -4.22
CA GLU A 187 -2.40 0.70 -2.96
C GLU A 187 -2.97 2.14 -3.07
N PRO A 188 -4.21 2.32 -3.58
CA PRO A 188 -4.78 3.65 -3.80
C PRO A 188 -5.04 4.44 -2.52
N THR A 189 -5.02 3.79 -1.37
CA THR A 189 -5.29 4.40 -0.05
C THR A 189 -4.05 5.03 0.60
N ASN A 190 -2.82 4.72 0.14
CA ASN A 190 -1.58 5.13 0.81
C ASN A 190 -1.36 6.65 0.89
N PHE A 191 -1.95 7.42 -0.03
CA PHE A 191 -1.80 8.88 -0.07
C PHE A 191 -3.09 9.63 0.30
N LEU A 192 -4.12 8.89 0.72
CA LEU A 192 -5.40 9.44 1.14
C LEU A 192 -5.49 9.46 2.68
N ASP A 193 -6.12 10.49 3.24
CA ASP A 193 -6.53 10.45 4.63
C ASP A 193 -7.87 9.71 4.79
N SER A 194 -8.26 9.42 6.01
CA SER A 194 -9.42 8.57 6.31
C SER A 194 -10.74 9.06 5.68
N MET A 195 -10.92 10.39 5.56
CA MET A 195 -12.13 10.97 4.95
C MET A 195 -12.17 10.71 3.44
N HIS A 196 -11.02 10.83 2.77
CA HIS A 196 -10.92 10.60 1.33
C HIS A 196 -10.90 9.11 0.98
N VAL A 197 -10.38 8.24 1.88
CA VAL A 197 -10.53 6.78 1.75
C VAL A 197 -12.01 6.39 1.83
N GLU A 198 -12.78 6.95 2.75
CA GLU A 198 -14.22 6.68 2.86
C GLU A 198 -14.99 7.15 1.62
N TRP A 199 -14.61 8.31 1.05
CA TRP A 199 -15.19 8.78 -0.19
C TRP A 199 -14.86 7.85 -1.36
N LEU A 200 -13.58 7.43 -1.51
CA LEU A 200 -13.17 6.50 -2.55
C LEU A 200 -13.89 5.15 -2.43
N SER A 201 -14.06 4.65 -1.20
CA SER A 201 -14.83 3.43 -0.92
C SER A 201 -16.27 3.55 -1.45
N LYS A 202 -16.97 4.64 -1.12
CA LYS A 202 -18.33 4.91 -1.61
C LYS A 202 -18.39 5.06 -3.13
N PHE A 203 -17.37 5.68 -3.72
CA PHE A 203 -17.28 5.83 -5.19
C PHE A 203 -17.15 4.45 -5.86
N LEU A 204 -16.21 3.60 -5.39
CA LEU A 204 -15.95 2.28 -5.96
C LEU A 204 -17.09 1.28 -5.74
N VAL A 205 -17.80 1.35 -4.62
CA VAL A 205 -19.01 0.53 -4.38
C VAL A 205 -20.09 0.81 -5.43
N ASN A 206 -20.18 2.07 -5.91
CA ASN A 206 -21.16 2.48 -6.93
C ASN A 206 -20.56 2.47 -8.36
N TYR A 207 -19.30 2.07 -8.52
CA TYR A 207 -18.66 2.01 -9.83
C TYR A 207 -19.23 0.84 -10.64
N PRO A 208 -19.71 1.09 -11.88
CA PRO A 208 -20.45 0.08 -12.62
C PRO A 208 -19.57 -1.01 -13.26
N HIS A 209 -18.27 -0.77 -13.36
CA HIS A 209 -17.34 -1.65 -14.02
C HIS A 209 -16.49 -2.46 -13.02
N PRO A 210 -15.95 -3.63 -13.40
CA PRO A 210 -15.06 -4.42 -12.59
C PRO A 210 -13.73 -3.70 -12.30
N TYR A 211 -13.12 -4.05 -11.18
CA TYR A 211 -11.80 -3.56 -10.82
C TYR A 211 -10.99 -4.59 -10.06
N ILE A 212 -9.66 -4.39 -10.08
CA ILE A 212 -8.71 -5.16 -9.31
C ILE A 212 -7.95 -4.18 -8.40
N ILE A 213 -8.00 -4.43 -7.09
CA ILE A 213 -7.38 -3.57 -6.08
C ILE A 213 -6.37 -4.37 -5.25
N ILE A 214 -5.18 -3.83 -5.09
CA ILE A 214 -4.26 -4.23 -4.03
C ILE A 214 -4.39 -3.21 -2.91
N SER A 215 -4.64 -3.64 -1.69
CA SER A 215 -4.59 -2.76 -0.50
C SER A 215 -4.26 -3.54 0.75
N HIS A 216 -3.63 -2.86 1.71
CA HIS A 216 -3.40 -3.34 3.08
C HIS A 216 -4.49 -2.87 4.06
N ASP A 217 -5.39 -2.01 3.64
CA ASP A 217 -6.54 -1.57 4.44
C ASP A 217 -7.66 -2.62 4.37
N SER A 218 -7.79 -3.38 5.45
CA SER A 218 -8.80 -4.44 5.56
C SER A 218 -10.24 -3.92 5.56
N LYS A 219 -10.48 -2.72 6.13
CA LYS A 219 -11.80 -2.10 6.15
C LYS A 219 -12.19 -1.68 4.74
N PHE A 220 -11.30 -1.00 4.03
CA PHE A 220 -11.50 -0.60 2.64
C PHE A 220 -11.79 -1.82 1.75
N LEU A 221 -10.94 -2.87 1.81
CA LEU A 221 -11.18 -4.10 1.04
C LEU A 221 -12.50 -4.78 1.38
N ASN A 222 -12.92 -4.75 2.65
CA ASN A 222 -14.17 -5.35 3.07
C ASN A 222 -15.40 -4.64 2.47
N GLU A 223 -15.33 -3.34 2.29
CA GLU A 223 -16.39 -2.52 1.72
C GLU A 223 -16.46 -2.64 0.18
N VAL A 224 -15.29 -2.63 -0.49
CA VAL A 224 -15.24 -2.50 -1.95
C VAL A 224 -15.12 -3.84 -2.69
N SER A 225 -14.77 -4.95 -2.07
CA SER A 225 -14.56 -6.20 -2.79
C SER A 225 -15.64 -7.25 -2.55
N ASN A 226 -16.01 -7.96 -3.63
CA ASN A 226 -16.90 -9.12 -3.60
C ASN A 226 -16.17 -10.44 -3.90
N VAL A 227 -14.90 -10.35 -4.31
CA VAL A 227 -13.98 -11.48 -4.54
C VAL A 227 -12.61 -11.11 -3.99
N ILE A 228 -11.98 -12.05 -3.29
CA ILE A 228 -10.59 -11.91 -2.83
C ILE A 228 -9.72 -12.96 -3.51
N TYR A 229 -8.59 -12.53 -4.04
CA TYR A 229 -7.51 -13.41 -4.45
C TYR A 229 -6.36 -13.32 -3.46
N GLU A 230 -5.99 -14.44 -2.87
CA GLU A 230 -4.82 -14.54 -2.00
C GLU A 230 -3.61 -15.01 -2.81
N LEU A 231 -2.57 -14.19 -2.84
CA LEU A 231 -1.26 -14.56 -3.36
C LEU A 231 -0.39 -15.10 -2.22
N ASN A 232 -0.24 -16.40 -2.16
CA ASN A 232 0.53 -17.09 -1.14
C ASN A 232 1.32 -18.26 -1.78
N ASN A 233 2.54 -18.51 -1.30
CA ASN A 233 3.40 -19.58 -1.81
C ASN A 233 3.53 -19.58 -3.35
N LYS A 234 3.66 -18.37 -3.95
CA LYS A 234 3.84 -18.15 -5.40
C LYS A 234 2.62 -18.54 -6.25
N THR A 235 1.49 -18.87 -5.64
CA THR A 235 0.23 -19.23 -6.30
C THR A 235 -0.91 -18.31 -5.88
N MET A 236 -1.95 -18.23 -6.70
CA MET A 236 -3.16 -17.49 -6.39
C MET A 236 -4.34 -18.39 -6.05
N THR A 237 -5.09 -18.04 -5.03
CA THR A 237 -6.33 -18.75 -4.65
C THR A 237 -7.49 -17.74 -4.62
N ARG A 238 -8.57 -18.07 -5.33
CA ARG A 238 -9.81 -17.26 -5.37
C ARG A 238 -10.74 -17.63 -4.22
N TYR A 239 -11.23 -16.60 -3.52
CA TYR A 239 -12.27 -16.72 -2.49
C TYR A 239 -13.44 -15.81 -2.87
N LYS A 240 -14.65 -16.37 -2.91
CA LYS A 240 -15.88 -15.61 -3.20
C LYS A 240 -16.43 -14.99 -1.91
N GLY A 241 -16.55 -13.68 -1.91
CA GLY A 241 -17.05 -12.88 -0.79
C GLY A 241 -16.13 -11.70 -0.48
N ASN A 242 -16.51 -10.90 0.50
CA ASN A 242 -15.73 -9.77 1.00
C ASN A 242 -14.52 -10.24 1.86
N TYR A 243 -13.75 -9.28 2.36
CA TYR A 243 -12.53 -9.57 3.13
C TYR A 243 -12.78 -10.36 4.42
N GLU A 244 -13.85 -10.07 5.16
CA GLU A 244 -14.21 -10.84 6.38
C GLU A 244 -14.52 -12.29 6.05
N LYS A 245 -15.31 -12.54 5.01
CA LYS A 245 -15.62 -13.90 4.57
C LYS A 245 -14.38 -14.65 4.10
N PHE A 246 -13.48 -13.96 3.41
CA PHE A 246 -12.17 -14.52 3.04
C PHE A 246 -11.40 -14.99 4.28
N LEU A 247 -11.31 -14.17 5.35
CA LEU A 247 -10.59 -14.54 6.57
C LEU A 247 -11.16 -15.82 7.22
N LEU A 248 -12.49 -15.97 7.24
CA LEU A 248 -13.13 -17.18 7.74
C LEU A 248 -12.78 -18.41 6.90
N LEU A 249 -12.94 -18.30 5.58
CA LEU A 249 -12.65 -19.39 4.65
C LEU A 249 -11.17 -19.78 4.66
N LYS A 250 -10.27 -18.79 4.73
CA LYS A 250 -8.84 -19.02 4.86
C LYS A 250 -8.52 -19.80 6.14
N LYS A 251 -9.04 -19.35 7.29
CA LYS A 251 -8.81 -20.04 8.58
C LYS A 251 -9.28 -21.50 8.56
N GLU A 252 -10.42 -21.77 7.93
CA GLU A 252 -10.90 -23.15 7.77
C GLU A 252 -9.99 -23.97 6.86
N LYS A 253 -9.54 -23.40 5.74
CA LYS A 253 -8.62 -24.05 4.79
C LYS A 253 -7.27 -24.34 5.44
N ASP A 254 -6.69 -23.36 6.14
CA ASP A 254 -5.40 -23.51 6.80
C ASP A 254 -5.45 -24.58 7.89
N LYS A 255 -6.52 -24.58 8.71
CA LYS A 255 -6.74 -25.64 9.72
C LYS A 255 -6.87 -27.03 9.11
N ARG A 256 -7.57 -27.15 7.98
CA ARG A 256 -7.68 -28.43 7.26
C ARG A 256 -6.35 -28.87 6.70
N TYR A 257 -5.62 -27.96 6.06
CA TYR A 257 -4.28 -28.25 5.52
C TYR A 257 -3.28 -28.67 6.62
N GLU A 258 -3.31 -28.01 7.78
CA GLU A 258 -2.49 -28.40 8.94
C GLU A 258 -2.81 -29.81 9.42
N GLN A 259 -4.10 -30.16 9.52
CA GLN A 259 -4.53 -31.51 9.89
C GLN A 259 -4.07 -32.57 8.87
N GLU A 260 -4.19 -32.29 7.59
CA GLU A 260 -3.74 -33.17 6.50
C GLU A 260 -2.21 -33.33 6.53
N TYR A 261 -1.46 -32.25 6.73
CA TYR A 261 -0.01 -32.27 6.89
C TYR A 261 0.41 -33.13 8.09
N LEU A 262 -0.16 -32.90 9.26
CA LEU A 262 0.16 -33.67 10.46
C LEU A 262 -0.19 -35.18 10.28
N ALA A 263 -1.32 -35.49 9.67
CA ALA A 263 -1.70 -36.86 9.36
C ALA A 263 -0.71 -37.50 8.40
N GLN A 264 -0.29 -36.81 7.34
CA GLN A 264 0.72 -37.29 6.40
C GLN A 264 2.09 -37.48 7.08
N GLN A 265 2.55 -36.54 7.90
CA GLN A 265 3.82 -36.69 8.64
C GLN A 265 3.79 -37.90 9.57
N LYS A 266 2.68 -38.12 10.27
CA LYS A 266 2.50 -39.32 11.11
C LYS A 266 2.54 -40.62 10.30
N TYR A 267 1.91 -40.63 9.12
CA TYR A 267 1.97 -41.76 8.19
C TYR A 267 3.38 -42.02 7.69
N ILE A 268 4.09 -40.99 7.22
CA ILE A 268 5.47 -41.06 6.73
C ILE A 268 6.37 -41.65 7.81
N LYS A 269 6.36 -41.04 9.02
CA LYS A 269 7.19 -41.47 10.15
C LYS A 269 6.93 -42.95 10.52
N LYS A 270 5.66 -43.33 10.64
CA LYS A 270 5.29 -44.73 10.95
C LYS A 270 5.74 -45.71 9.86
N THR A 271 5.67 -45.29 8.60
CA THR A 271 6.11 -46.13 7.46
C THR A 271 7.64 -46.27 7.40
N GLU A 272 8.36 -45.15 7.66
CA GLU A 272 9.83 -45.15 7.74
C GLU A 272 10.33 -46.03 8.91
N GLU A 273 9.69 -45.95 10.08
CA GLU A 273 9.99 -46.82 11.23
C GLU A 273 9.76 -48.27 10.90
N PHE A 274 8.65 -48.60 10.19
CA PHE A 274 8.38 -49.96 9.74
C PHE A 274 9.44 -50.46 8.75
N ILE A 275 9.83 -49.65 7.77
CA ILE A 275 10.86 -49.98 6.79
C ILE A 275 12.20 -50.26 7.50
N ASN A 276 12.63 -49.35 8.39
CA ASN A 276 13.90 -49.45 9.11
C ASN A 276 13.98 -50.73 9.98
N LYS A 277 12.89 -51.11 10.65
CA LYS A 277 12.80 -52.32 11.47
C LYS A 277 12.80 -53.64 10.67
N ASN A 278 12.32 -53.58 9.44
CA ASN A 278 12.05 -54.83 8.67
C ASN A 278 12.94 -55.00 7.44
N ILE A 279 13.75 -54.04 7.04
CA ILE A 279 14.57 -54.08 5.83
C ILE A 279 15.74 -55.07 5.95
N VAL A 280 16.26 -55.30 7.18
CA VAL A 280 17.42 -56.16 7.45
C VAL A 280 17.03 -57.65 7.60
N ARG A 281 15.76 -57.97 7.85
CA ARG A 281 15.33 -59.35 8.08
C ARG A 281 14.87 -60.00 6.78
N ALA A 282 15.51 -61.11 6.34
CA ALA A 282 15.23 -61.78 5.09
C ALA A 282 13.74 -62.11 4.87
N SER A 283 12.97 -62.47 5.89
CA SER A 283 11.54 -62.83 5.81
C SER A 283 10.63 -61.59 5.58
N THR A 284 11.07 -60.38 5.94
CA THR A 284 10.23 -59.18 5.85
C THR A 284 10.75 -58.14 4.82
N THR A 285 11.95 -58.36 4.24
CA THR A 285 12.60 -57.44 3.29
C THR A 285 11.71 -57.07 2.10
N LYS A 286 11.03 -58.05 1.47
CA LYS A 286 10.12 -57.77 0.34
C LYS A 286 8.98 -56.83 0.71
N ARG A 287 8.43 -56.99 1.93
CA ARG A 287 7.36 -56.13 2.45
C ARG A 287 7.87 -54.71 2.74
N ALA A 288 9.07 -54.60 3.30
CA ALA A 288 9.71 -53.31 3.54
C ALA A 288 10.01 -52.57 2.23
N GLN A 289 10.53 -53.27 1.22
CA GLN A 289 10.78 -52.70 -0.11
C GLN A 289 9.49 -52.25 -0.82
N SER A 290 8.38 -53.01 -0.69
CA SER A 290 7.07 -52.58 -1.22
C SER A 290 6.62 -51.29 -0.58
N ARG A 291 6.68 -51.19 0.76
CA ARG A 291 6.34 -49.97 1.51
C ARG A 291 7.25 -48.77 1.18
N GLN A 292 8.54 -49.04 0.92
CA GLN A 292 9.49 -48.03 0.47
C GLN A 292 9.10 -47.46 -0.90
N LYS A 293 8.69 -48.34 -1.85
CA LYS A 293 8.20 -47.91 -3.16
C LYS A 293 6.87 -47.14 -3.08
N GLU A 294 5.97 -47.51 -2.17
CA GLU A 294 4.74 -46.76 -1.89
C GLU A 294 5.06 -45.36 -1.32
N LEU A 295 5.96 -45.32 -0.34
CA LEU A 295 6.36 -44.04 0.29
C LEU A 295 7.05 -43.07 -0.70
N ALA A 296 7.84 -43.62 -1.65
CA ALA A 296 8.49 -42.84 -2.71
C ALA A 296 7.50 -42.22 -3.71
N LYS A 297 6.28 -42.75 -3.80
CA LYS A 297 5.21 -42.19 -4.65
C LYS A 297 4.33 -41.20 -3.94
N VAL A 298 4.45 -41.06 -2.62
CA VAL A 298 3.67 -40.09 -1.83
C VAL A 298 4.20 -38.68 -2.11
N GLU A 299 3.35 -37.85 -2.69
CA GLU A 299 3.61 -36.43 -2.87
C GLU A 299 3.60 -35.76 -1.49
N ARG A 300 4.76 -35.25 -1.08
CA ARG A 300 4.93 -34.67 0.25
C ARG A 300 4.32 -33.28 0.28
N LEU A 301 3.37 -33.07 1.21
CA LEU A 301 2.82 -31.75 1.51
C LEU A 301 3.93 -30.85 2.04
N ALA A 302 3.95 -29.60 1.59
CA ALA A 302 4.86 -28.60 2.14
C ALA A 302 4.48 -28.30 3.60
N LYS A 303 5.48 -28.00 4.44
CA LYS A 303 5.21 -27.56 5.81
C LYS A 303 4.30 -26.32 5.74
N PRO A 304 3.18 -26.26 6.52
CA PRO A 304 2.39 -25.05 6.63
C PRO A 304 3.30 -23.86 6.92
N THR A 305 3.11 -22.79 6.18
CA THR A 305 3.85 -21.53 6.45
C THR A 305 3.46 -21.05 7.84
N GLU A 306 4.41 -21.06 8.75
CA GLU A 306 4.23 -20.41 10.05
C GLU A 306 4.04 -18.91 9.77
N ASP A 307 3.07 -18.30 10.45
CA ASP A 307 2.91 -16.84 10.40
C ASP A 307 4.27 -16.21 10.71
N ARG A 308 4.68 -15.23 9.91
CA ARG A 308 5.94 -14.54 10.13
C ARG A 308 5.89 -13.87 11.50
N HIS A 309 6.60 -14.41 12.47
CA HIS A 309 6.72 -13.78 13.77
C HIS A 309 7.72 -12.63 13.67
N TYR A 310 7.23 -11.43 13.86
CA TYR A 310 8.03 -10.24 14.03
C TYR A 310 8.19 -9.98 15.53
N ASP A 311 9.40 -9.67 15.95
CA ASP A 311 9.71 -9.36 17.35
C ASP A 311 10.23 -7.92 17.44
N PHE A 312 9.32 -6.96 17.37
CA PHE A 312 9.64 -5.55 17.58
C PHE A 312 9.95 -5.34 19.06
N ILE A 313 11.09 -4.74 19.37
CA ILE A 313 11.51 -4.42 20.73
C ILE A 313 12.00 -2.97 20.74
N PHE A 314 11.46 -2.14 21.61
CA PHE A 314 11.95 -0.79 21.88
C PHE A 314 12.68 -0.78 23.22
N PRO A 315 14.04 -0.83 23.25
CA PRO A 315 14.80 -0.84 24.51
C PRO A 315 14.59 0.48 25.24
N PHE A 316 14.28 0.38 26.54
CA PHE A 316 13.98 1.53 27.37
C PHE A 316 15.20 2.00 28.16
N SER A 317 15.37 3.32 28.26
CA SER A 317 16.35 3.97 29.13
C SER A 317 15.63 4.84 30.17
N ASN A 318 15.87 4.58 31.44
CA ASN A 318 15.25 5.37 32.52
C ASN A 318 15.56 6.86 32.39
N SER A 319 14.56 7.69 32.70
CA SER A 319 14.71 9.14 32.88
C SER A 319 14.28 9.51 34.29
N PHE A 320 15.10 10.31 34.97
CA PHE A 320 14.83 10.77 36.34
C PHE A 320 14.04 12.10 36.41
N ASN A 321 13.70 12.67 35.25
CA ASN A 321 13.02 13.96 35.17
C ASN A 321 11.55 13.81 34.80
N SER A 322 10.73 14.80 35.16
CA SER A 322 9.29 14.77 34.93
C SER A 322 8.84 15.21 33.54
N GLU A 323 9.63 16.05 32.87
CA GLU A 323 9.22 16.69 31.60
C GLU A 323 9.97 16.09 30.42
N ALA A 324 9.22 15.65 29.38
CA ALA A 324 9.75 15.13 28.12
C ALA A 324 9.79 16.21 27.03
N LEU A 325 8.75 17.07 26.94
CA LEU A 325 8.64 18.14 25.95
C LEU A 325 7.79 19.28 26.52
N ILE A 326 8.23 20.53 26.28
CA ILE A 326 7.41 21.74 26.52
C ILE A 326 7.46 22.59 25.27
N THR A 327 6.30 23.03 24.80
CA THR A 327 6.17 24.09 23.80
C THR A 327 5.29 25.22 24.37
N LYS A 328 5.65 26.48 24.07
CA LYS A 328 4.86 27.66 24.46
C LYS A 328 4.75 28.57 23.25
N LYS A 329 3.51 28.82 22.82
CA LYS A 329 3.17 29.66 21.66
C LYS A 329 4.02 29.31 20.44
N LEU A 330 4.29 28.00 20.25
CA LEU A 330 5.17 27.53 19.20
C LEU A 330 4.50 27.73 17.83
N VAL A 331 5.15 28.48 16.96
CA VAL A 331 4.74 28.70 15.57
C VAL A 331 5.66 27.89 14.66
N ILE A 332 5.06 27.01 13.90
CA ILE A 332 5.76 26.11 12.93
C ILE A 332 5.42 26.51 11.51
N GLY A 333 6.35 26.29 10.60
CA GLY A 333 6.19 26.55 9.16
C GLY A 333 7.54 26.69 8.47
N TYR A 334 7.50 27.03 7.18
CA TYR A 334 8.70 27.31 6.39
C TYR A 334 8.88 28.82 6.21
N THR A 335 8.03 29.45 5.39
CA THR A 335 8.02 30.91 5.15
C THR A 335 6.81 31.60 5.81
N SER A 336 5.77 30.83 6.12
CA SER A 336 4.55 31.26 6.77
C SER A 336 4.06 30.23 7.78
N PRO A 337 3.30 30.66 8.82
CA PRO A 337 2.70 29.73 9.78
C PRO A 337 1.79 28.71 9.13
N LEU A 338 1.96 27.45 9.50
CA LEU A 338 1.10 26.34 9.04
C LEU A 338 -0.09 26.11 9.96
N LEU A 339 0.10 26.34 11.27
CA LEU A 339 -0.88 26.10 12.33
C LEU A 339 -0.95 27.30 13.25
N LYS A 340 -2.04 27.38 14.05
CA LYS A 340 -2.10 28.26 15.21
C LYS A 340 -0.97 27.95 16.19
N PRO A 341 -0.55 28.91 17.01
CA PRO A 341 0.49 28.69 18.03
C PRO A 341 0.17 27.52 18.94
N ILE A 342 1.16 26.61 19.13
CA ILE A 342 0.98 25.33 19.84
C ILE A 342 1.54 25.46 21.25
N ASP A 343 0.68 25.22 22.24
CA ASP A 343 1.04 25.07 23.64
C ASP A 343 0.90 23.61 24.05
N MET A 344 1.99 22.97 24.45
CA MET A 344 2.00 21.56 24.82
C MET A 344 2.99 21.31 25.96
N ARG A 345 2.59 20.46 26.91
CA ARG A 345 3.46 19.93 27.95
C ARG A 345 3.28 18.43 28.02
N ILE A 346 4.36 17.69 27.84
CA ILE A 346 4.39 16.24 27.87
C ILE A 346 5.30 15.79 29.01
N HIS A 347 4.78 14.95 29.90
CA HIS A 347 5.54 14.33 30.97
C HIS A 347 6.07 12.94 30.53
N PHE A 348 7.11 12.48 31.19
CA PHE A 348 7.62 11.15 30.93
C PHE A 348 6.58 10.07 31.22
N GLY A 349 6.49 9.06 30.32
CA GLY A 349 5.51 7.98 30.40
C GLY A 349 4.16 8.29 29.76
N GLU A 350 3.92 9.56 29.38
CA GLU A 350 2.69 9.90 28.66
C GLU A 350 2.75 9.49 27.19
N ARG A 351 1.59 9.19 26.62
CA ARG A 351 1.45 8.73 25.24
C ARG A 351 0.47 9.62 24.49
N PHE A 352 0.93 10.21 23.38
CA PHE A 352 0.13 11.11 22.56
C PHE A 352 0.06 10.62 21.11
N VAL A 353 -1.12 10.77 20.52
CA VAL A 353 -1.31 10.64 19.07
C VAL A 353 -1.72 11.98 18.48
N ILE A 354 -1.01 12.40 17.44
CA ILE A 354 -1.27 13.64 16.71
C ILE A 354 -2.11 13.29 15.47
N LEU A 355 -3.30 13.86 15.41
CA LEU A 355 -4.28 13.65 14.35
C LEU A 355 -4.46 14.95 13.53
N GLY A 356 -4.80 14.81 12.26
CA GLY A 356 -5.11 15.94 11.38
C GLY A 356 -4.96 15.56 9.90
N PRO A 357 -5.50 16.35 8.98
CA PRO A 357 -5.40 16.10 7.55
C PRO A 357 -3.95 16.00 7.05
N ASN A 358 -3.76 15.38 5.88
CA ASN A 358 -2.46 15.37 5.24
C ASN A 358 -2.04 16.80 4.83
N GLY A 359 -0.75 17.10 4.99
CA GLY A 359 -0.21 18.44 4.69
C GLY A 359 -0.50 19.54 5.72
N ILE A 360 -1.17 19.24 6.85
CA ILE A 360 -1.46 20.26 7.88
C ILE A 360 -0.24 20.69 8.67
N GLY A 361 0.86 19.94 8.62
CA GLY A 361 2.10 20.27 9.34
C GLY A 361 2.48 19.32 10.47
N LYS A 362 1.92 18.10 10.54
CA LYS A 362 2.26 17.08 11.56
C LYS A 362 3.74 16.73 11.56
N SER A 363 4.30 16.33 10.42
CA SER A 363 5.73 16.03 10.27
C SER A 363 6.61 17.27 10.46
N THR A 364 6.13 18.46 10.05
CA THR A 364 6.82 19.73 10.28
C THR A 364 6.92 20.03 11.78
N PHE A 365 5.86 19.77 12.54
CA PHE A 365 5.89 19.89 14.01
C PHE A 365 6.94 18.96 14.62
N LEU A 366 6.94 17.66 14.24
CA LEU A 366 7.93 16.71 14.75
C LEU A 366 9.37 17.14 14.42
N LYS A 367 9.61 17.55 13.17
CA LYS A 367 10.93 18.05 12.74
C LYS A 367 11.33 19.35 13.46
N THR A 368 10.37 20.22 13.76
CA THR A 368 10.64 21.48 14.46
C THR A 368 10.98 21.24 15.94
N ILE A 369 10.27 20.36 16.64
CA ILE A 369 10.62 20.04 18.05
C ILE A 369 11.97 19.33 18.16
N LEU A 370 12.39 18.59 17.13
CA LEU A 370 13.70 17.95 17.04
C LEU A 370 14.83 18.91 16.60
N GLY A 371 14.49 20.16 16.23
CA GLY A 371 15.48 21.13 15.75
C GLY A 371 15.97 20.89 14.32
N ILE A 372 15.35 19.98 13.56
CA ILE A 372 15.67 19.70 12.16
C ILE A 372 15.19 20.86 11.26
N ILE A 373 14.00 21.39 11.55
CA ILE A 373 13.44 22.59 10.92
C ILE A 373 13.41 23.72 11.96
N PRO A 374 13.88 24.93 11.62
CA PRO A 374 13.81 26.05 12.56
C PRO A 374 12.35 26.42 12.85
N LYS A 375 12.05 26.76 14.11
CA LYS A 375 10.76 27.35 14.48
C LYS A 375 10.64 28.75 13.92
N LEU A 376 9.43 29.19 13.60
CA LEU A 376 9.17 30.59 13.20
C LEU A 376 9.11 31.52 14.42
N ASP A 377 8.44 31.06 15.50
CA ASP A 377 8.32 31.79 16.75
C ASP A 377 8.01 30.88 17.94
N GLY A 378 7.97 31.42 19.16
CA GLY A 378 7.63 30.67 20.37
C GLY A 378 8.82 29.97 21.03
N TYR A 379 8.51 29.08 21.97
CA TYR A 379 9.51 28.42 22.80
C TYR A 379 9.38 26.91 22.73
N ILE A 380 10.53 26.20 22.62
CA ILE A 380 10.63 24.76 22.72
C ILE A 380 11.68 24.41 23.77
N LYS A 381 11.33 23.52 24.70
CA LYS A 381 12.26 22.87 25.61
C LYS A 381 12.17 21.38 25.39
N LEU A 382 13.19 20.81 24.74
CA LEU A 382 13.43 19.39 24.61
C LEU A 382 14.65 19.08 25.48
N PRO A 383 14.47 18.49 26.68
CA PRO A 383 15.57 18.31 27.61
C PRO A 383 16.69 17.47 27.02
N PHE A 384 17.95 17.83 27.31
CA PHE A 384 19.17 17.18 26.76
C PHE A 384 19.36 15.72 27.21
N TYR A 385 18.72 15.31 28.30
CA TYR A 385 18.74 13.94 28.80
C TYR A 385 17.75 13.02 28.07
N ASN A 386 16.97 13.55 27.14
CA ASN A 386 16.12 12.73 26.31
C ASN A 386 16.98 11.88 25.36
N LYS A 387 16.80 10.59 25.46
CA LYS A 387 17.26 9.64 24.45
C LYS A 387 16.12 9.41 23.47
N ILE A 388 16.17 10.13 22.37
CA ILE A 388 15.09 10.19 21.40
C ILE A 388 15.33 9.13 20.32
N LEU A 389 14.29 8.36 20.05
CA LEU A 389 14.21 7.53 18.86
C LEU A 389 13.19 8.19 17.93
N TYR A 390 13.65 8.68 16.79
CA TYR A 390 12.79 9.30 15.78
C TYR A 390 12.69 8.41 14.54
N PHE A 391 11.47 8.05 14.17
CA PHE A 391 11.14 7.38 12.92
C PHE A 391 10.46 8.36 11.99
N GLU A 392 11.15 8.70 10.90
CA GLU A 392 10.66 9.61 9.85
C GLU A 392 9.82 8.83 8.83
N GLN A 393 8.79 9.47 8.28
CA GLN A 393 7.85 8.87 7.34
C GLN A 393 8.54 8.30 6.10
N GLU A 394 9.40 9.09 5.43
CA GLU A 394 10.10 8.66 4.23
C GLU A 394 11.58 8.35 4.51
N TYR A 395 12.13 7.41 3.76
CA TYR A 395 13.57 7.17 3.77
C TYR A 395 14.25 8.07 2.75
N THR A 396 15.09 8.97 3.21
CA THR A 396 15.84 9.93 2.40
C THR A 396 17.33 9.57 2.24
N GLY A 397 17.71 8.37 2.68
CA GLY A 397 19.10 7.89 2.63
C GLY A 397 19.50 7.31 1.27
N ASP A 398 20.72 6.79 1.22
CA ASP A 398 21.27 6.17 0.01
C ASP A 398 20.56 4.84 -0.31
N MET A 399 19.94 4.77 -1.47
CA MET A 399 19.25 3.59 -1.97
C MET A 399 20.17 2.51 -2.53
N ASN A 400 21.46 2.81 -2.69
CA ASN A 400 22.44 1.87 -3.26
C ASN A 400 23.16 1.02 -2.21
N ILE A 401 22.97 1.30 -0.92
CA ILE A 401 23.54 0.50 0.17
C ILE A 401 22.66 -0.69 0.52
N THR A 402 23.27 -1.70 1.15
CA THR A 402 22.56 -2.88 1.68
C THR A 402 22.13 -2.65 3.13
N PRO A 403 21.13 -3.39 3.66
CA PRO A 403 20.83 -3.40 5.10
C PRO A 403 22.03 -3.65 5.99
N ILE A 404 22.93 -4.55 5.61
CA ILE A 404 24.17 -4.80 6.39
C ILE A 404 25.06 -3.57 6.40
N ASP A 405 25.30 -2.92 5.25
CA ASP A 405 26.14 -1.73 5.18
C ASP A 405 25.50 -0.55 5.92
N TYR A 406 24.17 -0.41 5.87
CA TYR A 406 23.42 0.57 6.65
C TYR A 406 23.68 0.43 8.16
N PHE A 407 23.74 -0.83 8.67
CA PHE A 407 24.11 -1.10 10.04
C PHE A 407 25.59 -0.81 10.32
N ARG A 408 26.51 -1.20 9.43
CA ARG A 408 27.95 -1.00 9.60
C ARG A 408 28.33 0.49 9.65
N ILE A 409 27.65 1.34 8.89
CA ILE A 409 27.87 2.80 8.94
C ILE A 409 27.64 3.35 10.34
N LYS A 410 26.59 2.90 11.01
CA LYS A 410 26.23 3.40 12.35
C LYS A 410 26.91 2.62 13.48
N TYR A 411 27.14 1.31 13.29
CA TYR A 411 27.70 0.39 14.28
C TYR A 411 28.87 -0.42 13.69
N PRO A 412 30.03 0.21 13.46
CA PRO A 412 31.17 -0.44 12.79
C PRO A 412 31.73 -1.68 13.52
N LEU A 413 31.46 -1.78 14.82
CA LEU A 413 31.93 -2.90 15.66
C LEU A 413 31.01 -4.13 15.65
N PHE A 414 29.86 -4.07 14.96
CA PHE A 414 28.96 -5.21 14.87
C PHE A 414 29.43 -6.16 13.77
N ASP A 415 29.55 -7.44 14.11
CA ASP A 415 29.79 -8.50 13.14
C ASP A 415 28.52 -8.83 12.34
N ASP A 416 28.68 -9.44 11.18
CA ASP A 416 27.58 -9.79 10.30
C ASP A 416 26.56 -10.72 10.95
N LYS A 417 26.99 -11.62 11.82
CA LYS A 417 26.11 -12.53 12.55
C LYS A 417 25.17 -11.76 13.46
N LYS A 418 25.68 -10.78 14.21
CA LYS A 418 24.88 -9.92 15.07
C LYS A 418 23.90 -9.06 14.26
N ILE A 419 24.36 -8.45 13.16
CA ILE A 419 23.53 -7.66 12.28
C ILE A 419 22.39 -8.52 11.69
N ARG A 420 22.71 -9.69 11.14
CA ARG A 420 21.70 -10.64 10.61
C ARG A 420 20.72 -11.12 11.68
N THR A 421 21.18 -11.31 12.93
CA THR A 421 20.30 -11.68 14.05
C THR A 421 19.31 -10.56 14.37
N ILE A 422 19.76 -9.31 14.37
CA ILE A 422 18.88 -8.14 14.59
C ILE A 422 17.90 -8.02 13.44
N LEU A 423 18.37 -7.99 12.20
CA LEU A 423 17.52 -7.90 11.01
C LEU A 423 16.47 -9.02 10.93
N GLY A 424 16.88 -10.25 11.31
CA GLY A 424 15.99 -11.41 11.31
C GLY A 424 14.78 -11.28 12.25
N ARG A 425 14.90 -10.58 13.39
CA ARG A 425 13.77 -10.28 14.31
C ARG A 425 12.70 -9.43 13.64
N TYR A 426 13.10 -8.60 12.68
CA TYR A 426 12.21 -7.73 11.89
C TYR A 426 11.80 -8.35 10.54
N GLY A 427 12.11 -9.65 10.34
CA GLY A 427 11.74 -10.39 9.13
C GLY A 427 12.64 -10.11 7.92
N ILE A 428 13.79 -9.46 8.11
CA ILE A 428 14.82 -9.25 7.08
C ILE A 428 15.85 -10.37 7.19
N SER A 429 15.56 -11.48 6.50
CA SER A 429 16.35 -12.72 6.57
C SER A 429 16.73 -13.23 5.18
N GLN A 430 17.43 -14.35 5.12
CA GLN A 430 17.94 -14.98 3.90
C GLN A 430 18.84 -14.01 3.10
N ASP A 431 18.48 -13.67 1.87
CA ASP A 431 19.25 -12.80 0.97
C ASP A 431 18.93 -11.30 1.12
N LEU A 432 17.79 -10.96 1.77
CA LEU A 432 17.36 -9.57 1.95
C LEU A 432 18.41 -8.65 2.59
N PRO A 433 19.20 -9.11 3.59
CA PRO A 433 20.26 -8.29 4.19
C PRO A 433 21.35 -7.84 3.21
N MET A 434 21.49 -8.53 2.06
CA MET A 434 22.51 -8.26 1.04
C MET A 434 21.95 -7.54 -0.19
N LYS A 435 20.63 -7.43 -0.35
CA LYS A 435 19.99 -6.66 -1.43
C LYS A 435 20.09 -5.17 -1.14
N LYS A 436 20.24 -4.35 -2.18
CA LYS A 436 20.23 -2.89 -2.05
C LYS A 436 18.86 -2.39 -1.61
N PHE A 437 18.80 -1.24 -0.93
CA PHE A 437 17.51 -0.62 -0.57
C PHE A 437 16.61 -0.38 -1.80
N SER A 438 17.19 -0.08 -2.97
CA SER A 438 16.46 0.06 -4.24
C SER A 438 15.76 -1.23 -4.72
N GLU A 439 16.18 -2.40 -4.22
CA GLU A 439 15.64 -3.71 -4.58
C GLU A 439 14.66 -4.24 -3.53
N LEU A 440 14.54 -3.54 -2.39
CA LEU A 440 13.66 -3.89 -1.28
C LEU A 440 12.28 -3.23 -1.46
N SER A 441 11.24 -3.92 -1.03
CA SER A 441 9.91 -3.33 -0.89
C SER A 441 9.87 -2.25 0.20
N GLY A 442 8.92 -1.31 0.10
CA GLY A 442 8.73 -0.26 1.11
C GLY A 442 8.58 -0.82 2.54
N GLY A 443 7.92 -1.97 2.70
CA GLY A 443 7.79 -2.66 3.98
C GLY A 443 9.11 -3.23 4.51
N GLU A 444 9.96 -3.76 3.64
CA GLU A 444 11.29 -4.27 4.02
C GLU A 444 12.24 -3.14 4.39
N ILE A 445 12.19 -2.02 3.66
CA ILE A 445 12.90 -0.78 4.02
C ILE A 445 12.48 -0.31 5.40
N THR A 446 11.18 -0.20 5.64
CA THR A 446 10.59 0.22 6.93
C THR A 446 11.06 -0.68 8.07
N LYS A 447 11.00 -2.01 7.90
CA LYS A 447 11.45 -3.00 8.90
C LYS A 447 12.96 -2.90 9.15
N THR A 448 13.79 -2.70 8.10
CA THR A 448 15.24 -2.50 8.24
C THR A 448 15.55 -1.24 9.05
N ARG A 449 14.84 -0.14 8.80
CA ARG A 449 14.99 1.11 9.56
C ARG A 449 14.62 0.93 11.04
N PHE A 450 13.53 0.22 11.33
CA PHE A 450 13.17 -0.12 12.71
C PHE A 450 14.24 -0.97 13.37
N ALA A 451 14.75 -1.99 12.68
CA ALA A 451 15.82 -2.84 13.21
C ALA A 451 17.05 -2.02 13.65
N LEU A 452 17.43 -1.01 12.84
CA LEU A 452 18.55 -0.12 13.18
C LEU A 452 18.22 0.79 14.37
N LEU A 453 17.03 1.41 14.37
CA LEU A 453 16.63 2.36 15.39
C LEU A 453 16.51 1.72 16.79
N THR A 454 16.09 0.45 16.84
CA THR A 454 15.88 -0.26 18.10
C THR A 454 17.14 -0.93 18.67
N VAL A 455 18.30 -0.66 18.11
CA VAL A 455 19.59 -1.06 18.70
C VAL A 455 19.89 -0.25 19.97
N GLU A 456 19.53 1.02 19.99
CA GLU A 456 19.77 1.91 21.12
C GLU A 456 18.55 2.01 22.04
N SER A 457 18.80 2.20 23.33
CA SER A 457 17.74 2.46 24.30
C SER A 457 17.25 3.90 24.20
N SER A 458 15.95 4.11 24.32
CA SER A 458 15.30 5.40 24.28
C SER A 458 14.39 5.62 25.49
N ASN A 459 14.02 6.88 25.76
CA ASN A 459 12.98 7.24 26.73
C ASN A 459 11.85 8.08 26.11
N LEU A 460 12.06 8.53 24.86
CA LEU A 460 11.08 9.24 24.05
C LEU A 460 11.07 8.67 22.63
N LEU A 461 9.96 8.05 22.26
CA LEU A 461 9.68 7.61 20.89
C LEU A 461 8.88 8.67 20.15
N ILE A 462 9.37 9.08 19.00
CA ILE A 462 8.68 9.97 18.07
C ILE A 462 8.53 9.20 16.75
N LEU A 463 7.29 8.86 16.38
CA LEU A 463 6.99 7.99 15.26
C LEU A 463 6.06 8.71 14.28
N ASP A 464 6.54 8.92 13.06
CA ASP A 464 5.79 9.59 11.99
C ASP A 464 5.31 8.55 10.97
N GLU A 465 4.01 8.25 10.97
CA GLU A 465 3.33 7.25 10.14
C GLU A 465 4.07 5.89 10.09
N PRO A 466 4.39 5.27 11.25
CA PRO A 466 5.25 4.09 11.32
C PRO A 466 4.63 2.82 10.72
N THR A 467 3.31 2.82 10.51
CA THR A 467 2.54 1.68 10.00
C THR A 467 2.48 1.63 8.48
N ASN A 468 2.89 2.71 7.80
CA ASN A 468 2.92 2.74 6.34
C ASN A 468 3.82 1.63 5.79
N HIS A 469 3.32 0.93 4.78
CA HIS A 469 3.98 -0.22 4.13
C HIS A 469 4.21 -1.46 5.01
N LEU A 470 3.73 -1.49 6.27
CA LEU A 470 3.79 -2.69 7.09
C LEU A 470 2.62 -3.64 6.79
N ASP A 471 2.92 -4.94 6.72
CA ASP A 471 1.90 -5.97 6.68
C ASP A 471 1.16 -6.10 8.02
N LYS A 472 0.02 -6.78 8.01
CA LYS A 472 -0.85 -6.90 9.20
C LYS A 472 -0.13 -7.50 10.41
N GLU A 473 0.68 -8.52 10.18
CA GLU A 473 1.44 -9.21 11.24
C GLU A 473 2.48 -8.29 11.86
N ALA A 474 3.19 -7.49 11.04
CA ALA A 474 4.14 -6.49 11.54
C ALA A 474 3.45 -5.37 12.31
N LYS A 475 2.25 -4.91 11.87
CA LYS A 475 1.45 -3.92 12.62
C LYS A 475 1.04 -4.45 14.00
N ILE A 476 0.61 -5.72 14.09
CA ILE A 476 0.25 -6.35 15.36
C ILE A 476 1.47 -6.44 16.28
N ALA A 477 2.61 -6.89 15.76
CA ALA A 477 3.84 -6.99 16.53
C ALA A 477 4.34 -5.63 17.02
N MET A 478 4.28 -4.60 16.18
CA MET A 478 4.63 -3.23 16.55
C MET A 478 3.68 -2.67 17.62
N ASN A 479 2.36 -2.86 17.47
CA ASN A 479 1.38 -2.43 18.46
C ASN A 479 1.69 -3.04 19.84
N LYS A 480 1.97 -4.35 19.90
CA LYS A 480 2.37 -5.04 21.12
C LYS A 480 3.66 -4.48 21.71
N ALA A 481 4.64 -4.14 20.87
CA ALA A 481 5.91 -3.55 21.31
C ALA A 481 5.71 -2.14 21.89
N LEU A 482 4.85 -1.31 21.28
CA LEU A 482 4.50 0.02 21.78
C LEU A 482 3.68 -0.06 23.09
N ASP A 483 2.78 -1.04 23.22
CA ASP A 483 2.02 -1.23 24.45
C ASP A 483 2.95 -1.58 25.63
N ASN A 484 3.96 -2.40 25.39
CA ASN A 484 4.95 -2.80 26.40
C ASN A 484 6.04 -1.73 26.66
N TYR A 485 6.11 -0.67 25.85
CA TYR A 485 7.13 0.36 26.03
C TYR A 485 6.75 1.32 27.17
N PRO A 486 7.59 1.44 28.22
CA PRO A 486 7.26 2.24 29.42
C PRO A 486 7.56 3.73 29.28
N GLY A 487 8.23 4.14 28.19
CA GLY A 487 8.61 5.54 27.96
C GLY A 487 7.51 6.37 27.32
N THR A 488 7.86 7.61 27.00
CA THR A 488 6.97 8.56 26.32
C THR A 488 6.86 8.24 24.84
N ILE A 489 5.65 8.35 24.29
CA ILE A 489 5.37 8.11 22.87
C ILE A 489 4.66 9.32 22.27
N ILE A 490 5.20 9.84 21.18
CA ILE A 490 4.51 10.81 20.29
C ILE A 490 4.33 10.10 18.94
N LEU A 491 3.10 9.78 18.60
CA LEU A 491 2.74 9.05 17.40
C LEU A 491 1.97 9.94 16.45
N VAL A 492 2.33 9.97 15.18
CA VAL A 492 1.50 10.48 14.09
C VAL A 492 1.00 9.27 13.31
N THR A 493 -0.31 9.12 13.19
CA THR A 493 -0.92 8.07 12.35
C THR A 493 -2.36 8.41 12.01
N HIS A 494 -2.83 7.90 10.88
CA HIS A 494 -4.23 7.97 10.46
C HIS A 494 -5.01 6.69 10.80
N GLU A 495 -4.31 5.62 11.19
CA GLU A 495 -4.91 4.30 11.46
C GLU A 495 -5.47 4.24 12.90
N LYS A 496 -6.76 4.57 13.06
CA LYS A 496 -7.42 4.57 14.37
C LYS A 496 -7.36 3.20 15.06
N ASP A 497 -7.52 2.12 14.30
CA ASP A 497 -7.48 0.76 14.84
C ASP A 497 -6.09 0.37 15.36
N PHE A 498 -5.02 1.00 14.85
CA PHE A 498 -3.67 0.75 15.32
C PHE A 498 -3.43 1.30 16.73
N TYR A 499 -3.88 2.53 17.03
CA TYR A 499 -3.58 3.15 18.33
C TYR A 499 -4.70 3.03 19.38
N LYS A 500 -5.89 2.57 19.00
CA LYS A 500 -7.07 2.48 19.89
C LYS A 500 -6.80 1.77 21.22
N ASN A 501 -5.96 0.73 21.21
CA ASN A 501 -5.64 -0.07 22.37
C ASN A 501 -4.43 0.47 23.16
N LEU A 502 -3.69 1.44 22.63
CA LEU A 502 -2.45 1.96 23.24
C LEU A 502 -2.69 3.03 24.33
N LYS A 503 -3.96 3.34 24.67
CA LYS A 503 -4.35 4.34 25.68
C LYS A 503 -3.65 5.70 25.45
N MET A 504 -3.72 6.22 24.22
CA MET A 504 -3.09 7.47 23.83
C MET A 504 -4.03 8.66 24.01
N THR A 505 -3.48 9.83 24.38
CA THR A 505 -4.19 11.11 24.38
C THR A 505 -4.19 11.68 22.96
N GLU A 506 -5.37 11.95 22.40
CA GLU A 506 -5.51 12.52 21.06
C GLU A 506 -5.27 14.02 21.05
N ILE A 507 -4.41 14.50 20.16
CA ILE A 507 -4.20 15.91 19.87
C ILE A 507 -4.58 16.15 18.41
N LYS A 508 -5.57 17.00 18.18
CA LYS A 508 -6.03 17.34 16.83
C LYS A 508 -5.37 18.63 16.37
N PHE A 509 -4.70 18.57 15.22
CA PHE A 509 -4.20 19.76 14.54
C PHE A 509 -5.28 20.27 13.58
N GLU A 510 -5.64 21.54 13.76
CA GLU A 510 -6.62 22.28 12.97
C GLU A 510 -6.02 23.63 12.55
N LYS A 511 -6.38 24.13 11.35
CA LYS A 511 -5.93 25.44 10.84
C LYS A 511 -6.50 26.62 11.62
#